data_36e9d28a3d5099b70cc6c6b7b0a267e9
#
_entry.id   36e9d28a3d5099b70cc6c6b7b0a267e9
#
_cell.length_a   1.000
_cell.length_b   1.000
_cell.length_c   1.000
_cell.angle_alpha   90.00
_cell.angle_beta   90.00
_cell.angle_gamma   90.00
#
_symmetry.space_group_name_H-M   'P 1'
#
loop_
_entity.id
_entity.type
_entity.pdbx_description
1 polymer ?
#
loop_
_entity_poly.entity_id
_entity_poly.type
_entity_poly.pdbx_seq_one_letter_code
_entity_poly.pdbx_strand_id
1 'polypeptide(L)'
;MAEVISVSALNRYVKNLLDVNDVLFDLALRGEIANFVQNARSGHCYFSLRDKAASVRAVMFRSDARRLGFQPEEGMKVVVRCRVTLYERDGAFQVYVNDMFPDGIGSTQLAFEQLKAKLDKEGLFAPEHKKPLPRFPQCIGLVTSKTGAALQDIRNVIGRRWPAVRLLLAPVNVQGFEAAEEIADAITRLDKSGLVDEIIVARGGGSREDLWVFNAEVIARAAYRCKTPLISAIGHEIDFTILDFVADQRAPTPSAAAELAVPDRAEQGRKLCTLEENIHNCIQFKLSLCYNRLEQTEQLLSRAGVQAALEERAARLDTLAGQLQTAARGKLQAGELRLKHTAALAASLNPYGVLARGYAMVQDNRGRICTPDALRPGQTCKLRGTEHRVTCTVNTVEELDESTQKL
;
A
#
# COMPACT_ATOMS: atom_id res chain seq x y z
N MET A 1 -18.86 -70.08 -24.47
CA MET A 1 -18.60 -69.35 -25.75
C MET A 1 -18.27 -67.92 -25.41
N ALA A 2 -17.22 -67.37 -25.98
CA ALA A 2 -16.88 -65.96 -25.77
C ALA A 2 -17.99 -65.09 -26.48
N GLU A 3 -18.57 -64.18 -25.76
CA GLU A 3 -19.58 -63.25 -26.30
C GLU A 3 -18.88 -62.26 -27.22
N VAL A 4 -19.39 -62.09 -28.44
CA VAL A 4 -18.84 -61.16 -29.43
C VAL A 4 -19.43 -59.77 -29.19
N ILE A 5 -18.60 -58.85 -28.73
CA ILE A 5 -18.99 -57.44 -28.49
C ILE A 5 -18.31 -56.51 -29.49
N SER A 6 -18.95 -55.36 -29.79
CA SER A 6 -18.35 -54.33 -30.65
C SER A 6 -17.26 -53.56 -29.90
N VAL A 7 -16.34 -52.92 -30.64
CA VAL A 7 -15.28 -52.03 -30.03
C VAL A 7 -15.91 -50.91 -29.21
N SER A 8 -17.02 -50.32 -29.71
CA SER A 8 -17.71 -49.27 -28.95
C SER A 8 -18.37 -49.79 -27.67
N ALA A 9 -18.91 -51.03 -27.71
CA ALA A 9 -19.43 -51.68 -26.50
C ALA A 9 -18.31 -51.99 -25.47
N LEU A 10 -17.15 -52.44 -25.93
CA LEU A 10 -15.98 -52.62 -25.08
C LEU A 10 -15.50 -51.31 -24.43
N ASN A 11 -15.32 -50.26 -25.23
CA ASN A 11 -14.89 -48.94 -24.73
C ASN A 11 -15.88 -48.39 -23.70
N ARG A 12 -17.18 -48.51 -23.97
CA ARG A 12 -18.24 -48.10 -23.04
C ARG A 12 -18.20 -48.92 -21.75
N TYR A 13 -17.98 -50.21 -21.85
CA TYR A 13 -17.88 -51.10 -20.68
C TYR A 13 -16.69 -50.71 -19.80
N VAL A 14 -15.50 -50.53 -20.40
CA VAL A 14 -14.30 -50.12 -19.66
C VAL A 14 -14.47 -48.77 -19.05
N LYS A 15 -15.06 -47.79 -19.78
CA LYS A 15 -15.36 -46.48 -19.25
C LYS A 15 -16.26 -46.57 -18.01
N ASN A 16 -17.34 -47.31 -18.09
CA ASN A 16 -18.27 -47.50 -16.97
C ASN A 16 -17.57 -48.11 -15.74
N LEU A 17 -16.65 -49.08 -15.94
CA LEU A 17 -15.85 -49.65 -14.85
C LEU A 17 -14.96 -48.57 -14.17
N LEU A 18 -14.38 -47.65 -14.96
CA LEU A 18 -13.57 -46.58 -14.42
C LEU A 18 -14.43 -45.54 -13.71
N ASP A 19 -15.57 -45.16 -14.29
CA ASP A 19 -16.45 -44.12 -13.78
C ASP A 19 -17.19 -44.50 -12.48
N VAL A 20 -17.39 -45.82 -12.22
CA VAL A 20 -18.02 -46.36 -10.99
C VAL A 20 -17.02 -46.54 -9.86
N ASN A 21 -15.74 -46.49 -10.14
CA ASN A 21 -14.71 -46.69 -9.11
C ASN A 21 -14.46 -45.38 -8.34
N ASP A 22 -14.87 -45.36 -7.07
CA ASP A 22 -14.76 -44.18 -6.18
C ASP A 22 -13.33 -43.65 -6.06
N VAL A 23 -12.32 -44.55 -6.08
CA VAL A 23 -10.90 -44.14 -6.00
C VAL A 23 -10.44 -43.43 -7.27
N LEU A 24 -10.98 -43.80 -8.43
CA LEU A 24 -10.60 -43.24 -9.72
C LEU A 24 -11.45 -42.02 -10.10
N PHE A 25 -12.54 -41.80 -9.38
CA PHE A 25 -13.45 -40.67 -9.61
C PHE A 25 -12.90 -39.37 -9.03
N ASP A 26 -12.17 -39.44 -7.95
CA ASP A 26 -11.54 -38.26 -7.32
C ASP A 26 -10.14 -38.63 -6.81
N LEU A 27 -9.15 -38.44 -7.66
CA LEU A 27 -7.77 -38.86 -7.45
C LEU A 27 -6.83 -37.65 -7.49
N ALA A 28 -5.87 -37.60 -6.57
CA ALA A 28 -4.74 -36.68 -6.64
C ALA A 28 -3.55 -37.35 -7.35
N LEU A 29 -3.12 -36.80 -8.48
CA LEU A 29 -1.95 -37.26 -9.23
C LEU A 29 -0.84 -36.21 -9.19
N ARG A 30 0.37 -36.67 -8.89
CA ARG A 30 1.58 -35.89 -8.99
C ARG A 30 2.31 -36.21 -10.29
N GLY A 31 2.74 -35.16 -11.01
CA GLY A 31 3.49 -35.36 -12.25
C GLY A 31 4.08 -34.04 -12.76
N GLU A 32 4.86 -34.18 -13.84
CA GLU A 32 5.41 -33.04 -14.60
C GLU A 32 4.59 -32.87 -15.87
N ILE A 33 4.24 -31.62 -16.17
CA ILE A 33 3.50 -31.25 -17.38
C ILE A 33 4.42 -31.44 -18.59
N ALA A 34 3.92 -32.15 -19.60
CA ALA A 34 4.59 -32.31 -20.89
C ALA A 34 3.56 -32.13 -22.02
N ASN A 35 4.02 -31.69 -23.19
CA ASN A 35 3.22 -31.49 -24.39
C ASN A 35 2.00 -30.58 -24.13
N PHE A 36 2.19 -29.48 -23.43
CA PHE A 36 1.10 -28.57 -23.06
C PHE A 36 0.58 -27.78 -24.28
N VAL A 37 -0.69 -27.92 -24.57
CA VAL A 37 -1.35 -27.17 -25.63
C VAL A 37 -2.70 -26.64 -25.15
N GLN A 38 -2.86 -25.34 -25.18
CA GLN A 38 -4.16 -24.71 -24.98
C GLN A 38 -4.84 -24.46 -26.33
N ASN A 39 -5.99 -25.07 -26.55
CA ASN A 39 -6.74 -24.87 -27.78
C ASN A 39 -7.40 -23.50 -27.81
N ALA A 40 -6.98 -22.65 -28.76
CA ALA A 40 -7.43 -21.26 -28.88
C ALA A 40 -8.96 -21.11 -29.07
N ARG A 41 -9.63 -22.07 -29.72
CA ARG A 41 -11.08 -22.00 -29.99
C ARG A 41 -11.91 -22.49 -28.79
N SER A 42 -11.55 -23.62 -28.20
CA SER A 42 -12.32 -24.21 -27.11
C SER A 42 -11.88 -23.72 -25.73
N GLY A 43 -10.64 -23.26 -25.59
CA GLY A 43 -10.02 -22.89 -24.33
C GLY A 43 -9.67 -24.08 -23.41
N HIS A 44 -9.82 -25.31 -23.92
CA HIS A 44 -9.41 -26.52 -23.19
C HIS A 44 -7.90 -26.67 -23.25
N CYS A 45 -7.31 -27.18 -22.14
CA CYS A 45 -5.90 -27.51 -22.05
C CYS A 45 -5.72 -29.00 -22.23
N TYR A 46 -4.82 -29.38 -23.14
CA TYR A 46 -4.42 -30.74 -23.40
C TYR A 46 -2.93 -30.86 -23.05
N PHE A 47 -2.58 -31.85 -22.25
CA PHE A 47 -1.22 -32.09 -21.84
C PHE A 47 -1.02 -33.54 -21.43
N SER A 48 0.20 -33.90 -21.10
CA SER A 48 0.52 -35.18 -20.50
C SER A 48 1.10 -34.96 -19.12
N LEU A 49 0.69 -35.73 -18.14
CA LEU A 49 1.37 -35.82 -16.86
C LEU A 49 2.35 -36.99 -16.91
N ARG A 50 3.61 -36.73 -16.63
CA ARG A 50 4.67 -37.75 -16.62
C ARG A 50 5.36 -37.79 -15.26
N ASP A 51 5.79 -38.97 -14.91
CA ASP A 51 6.78 -39.20 -13.88
C ASP A 51 8.03 -39.88 -14.49
N LYS A 52 8.89 -40.49 -13.66
CA LYS A 52 10.11 -41.15 -14.14
C LYS A 52 9.82 -42.41 -14.96
N ALA A 53 8.65 -43.02 -14.83
CA ALA A 53 8.35 -44.33 -15.37
C ALA A 53 7.15 -44.38 -16.32
N ALA A 54 6.23 -43.43 -16.17
CA ALA A 54 4.96 -43.47 -16.89
C ALA A 54 4.47 -42.07 -17.31
N SER A 55 3.52 -42.09 -18.25
CA SER A 55 2.84 -40.86 -18.71
C SER A 55 1.36 -41.14 -18.93
N VAL A 56 0.51 -40.20 -18.57
CA VAL A 56 -0.93 -40.24 -18.82
C VAL A 56 -1.41 -38.98 -19.52
N ARG A 57 -2.31 -39.09 -20.46
CA ARG A 57 -2.94 -37.96 -21.12
C ARG A 57 -3.89 -37.24 -20.16
N ALA A 58 -3.82 -35.94 -20.13
CA ALA A 58 -4.64 -35.09 -19.28
C ALA A 58 -5.40 -34.05 -20.11
N VAL A 59 -6.65 -33.84 -19.75
CA VAL A 59 -7.50 -32.80 -20.34
C VAL A 59 -8.08 -31.96 -19.20
N MET A 60 -7.91 -30.66 -19.30
CA MET A 60 -8.55 -29.72 -18.40
C MET A 60 -9.52 -28.85 -19.18
N PHE A 61 -10.78 -28.84 -18.76
CA PHE A 61 -11.80 -28.06 -19.46
C PHE A 61 -11.65 -26.56 -19.18
N ARG A 62 -12.18 -25.75 -20.08
CA ARG A 62 -12.10 -24.28 -20.00
C ARG A 62 -12.66 -23.73 -18.69
N SER A 63 -13.72 -24.33 -18.15
CA SER A 63 -14.31 -23.93 -16.86
C SER A 63 -13.30 -23.97 -15.73
N ASP A 64 -12.53 -25.08 -15.70
CA ASP A 64 -11.59 -25.37 -14.65
C ASP A 64 -10.26 -24.63 -14.87
N ALA A 65 -9.80 -24.59 -16.12
CA ALA A 65 -8.61 -23.82 -16.51
C ALA A 65 -8.73 -22.30 -16.19
N ARG A 66 -9.93 -21.76 -16.23
CA ARG A 66 -10.17 -20.34 -15.86
C ARG A 66 -10.08 -20.07 -14.35
N ARG A 67 -10.25 -21.10 -13.54
CA ARG A 67 -10.15 -21.00 -12.07
C ARG A 67 -8.70 -21.02 -11.59
N LEU A 68 -7.77 -21.49 -12.44
CA LEU A 68 -6.35 -21.51 -12.09
C LEU A 68 -5.83 -20.08 -11.89
N GLY A 69 -5.19 -19.85 -10.76
CA GLY A 69 -4.54 -18.58 -10.45
C GLY A 69 -3.20 -18.37 -11.19
N PHE A 70 -2.74 -19.37 -11.96
CA PHE A 70 -1.48 -19.34 -12.70
C PHE A 70 -1.67 -19.97 -14.08
N GLN A 71 -0.74 -19.70 -14.98
CA GLN A 71 -0.71 -20.30 -16.30
C GLN A 71 0.20 -21.53 -16.28
N PRO A 72 -0.36 -22.74 -16.52
CA PRO A 72 0.46 -23.95 -16.61
C PRO A 72 1.45 -23.87 -17.77
N GLU A 73 2.68 -24.27 -17.53
CA GLU A 73 3.75 -24.28 -18.51
C GLU A 73 4.39 -25.67 -18.60
N GLU A 74 5.01 -25.97 -19.74
CA GLU A 74 5.73 -27.21 -19.94
C GLU A 74 6.89 -27.35 -18.95
N GLY A 75 7.06 -28.55 -18.38
CA GLY A 75 8.09 -28.82 -17.38
C GLY A 75 7.71 -28.46 -15.94
N MET A 76 6.56 -27.83 -15.72
CA MET A 76 6.09 -27.62 -14.35
C MET A 76 5.73 -28.93 -13.66
N LYS A 77 6.16 -29.06 -12.42
CA LYS A 77 5.71 -30.13 -11.52
C LYS A 77 4.42 -29.69 -10.86
N VAL A 78 3.42 -30.54 -10.89
CA VAL A 78 2.09 -30.25 -10.39
C VAL A 78 1.48 -31.43 -9.65
N VAL A 79 0.58 -31.14 -8.73
CA VAL A 79 -0.40 -32.08 -8.18
C VAL A 79 -1.75 -31.68 -8.74
N VAL A 80 -2.40 -32.61 -9.43
CA VAL A 80 -3.72 -32.37 -10.02
C VAL A 80 -4.78 -33.20 -9.33
N ARG A 81 -5.96 -32.62 -9.11
CA ARG A 81 -7.17 -33.34 -8.75
C ARG A 81 -7.88 -33.73 -10.04
N CYS A 82 -8.10 -35.01 -10.25
CA CYS A 82 -8.61 -35.49 -11.50
C CYS A 82 -9.46 -36.74 -11.34
N ARG A 83 -10.26 -37.01 -12.35
CA ARG A 83 -10.94 -38.30 -12.53
C ARG A 83 -10.32 -39.08 -13.70
N VAL A 84 -10.18 -40.34 -13.51
CA VAL A 84 -9.69 -41.25 -14.56
C VAL A 84 -10.85 -41.67 -15.45
N THR A 85 -10.67 -41.61 -16.75
CA THR A 85 -11.71 -41.99 -17.70
C THR A 85 -11.11 -42.54 -19.00
N LEU A 86 -11.97 -43.09 -19.86
CA LEU A 86 -11.61 -43.49 -21.20
C LEU A 86 -12.40 -42.70 -22.23
N TYR A 87 -11.72 -42.12 -23.20
CA TYR A 87 -12.37 -41.46 -24.32
C TYR A 87 -12.95 -42.47 -25.29
N GLU A 88 -14.28 -42.61 -25.35
CA GLU A 88 -14.98 -43.70 -26.01
C GLU A 88 -14.65 -43.85 -27.50
N ARG A 89 -14.43 -42.73 -28.22
CA ARG A 89 -14.19 -42.76 -29.67
C ARG A 89 -12.89 -43.47 -30.05
N ASP A 90 -11.84 -43.20 -29.31
CA ASP A 90 -10.48 -43.65 -29.60
C ASP A 90 -10.02 -44.74 -28.66
N GLY A 91 -10.79 -45.05 -27.60
CA GLY A 91 -10.37 -45.95 -26.53
C GLY A 91 -9.18 -45.40 -25.73
N ALA A 92 -8.92 -44.11 -25.79
CA ALA A 92 -7.75 -43.52 -25.16
C ALA A 92 -7.98 -43.35 -23.64
N PHE A 93 -7.07 -43.94 -22.86
CA PHE A 93 -7.00 -43.74 -21.42
C PHE A 93 -6.51 -42.34 -21.12
N GLN A 94 -7.24 -41.59 -20.30
CA GLN A 94 -6.93 -40.20 -19.97
C GLN A 94 -7.51 -39.79 -18.63
N VAL A 95 -7.03 -38.66 -18.09
CA VAL A 95 -7.55 -38.05 -16.89
C VAL A 95 -8.19 -36.70 -17.20
N TYR A 96 -9.34 -36.44 -16.59
CA TYR A 96 -9.97 -35.11 -16.61
C TYR A 96 -9.57 -34.38 -15.34
N VAL A 97 -8.83 -33.29 -15.53
CA VAL A 97 -8.28 -32.48 -14.44
C VAL A 97 -9.29 -31.42 -14.05
N ASN A 98 -9.71 -31.44 -12.79
CA ASN A 98 -10.65 -30.47 -12.22
C ASN A 98 -9.91 -29.33 -11.54
N ASP A 99 -8.75 -29.61 -10.93
CA ASP A 99 -7.94 -28.61 -10.25
C ASP A 99 -6.43 -28.95 -10.35
N MET A 100 -5.57 -27.93 -10.18
CA MET A 100 -4.12 -28.07 -10.34
C MET A 100 -3.39 -27.15 -9.38
N PHE A 101 -2.40 -27.70 -8.70
CA PHE A 101 -1.51 -26.97 -7.78
C PHE A 101 -0.06 -27.18 -8.22
N PRO A 102 0.75 -26.13 -8.21
CA PRO A 102 2.18 -26.25 -8.47
C PRO A 102 2.85 -27.07 -7.36
N ASP A 103 3.75 -27.97 -7.74
CA ASP A 103 4.52 -28.84 -6.86
C ASP A 103 6.02 -28.55 -6.98
N GLY A 104 6.70 -28.48 -5.85
CA GLY A 104 8.13 -28.14 -5.80
C GLY A 104 8.41 -26.62 -5.86
N ILE A 105 9.57 -26.24 -5.30
CA ILE A 105 9.94 -24.83 -5.04
C ILE A 105 9.89 -23.97 -6.31
N GLY A 106 10.41 -24.45 -7.44
CA GLY A 106 10.49 -23.68 -8.68
C GLY A 106 9.11 -23.40 -9.31
N SER A 107 8.25 -24.44 -9.40
CA SER A 107 6.90 -24.31 -9.96
C SER A 107 6.02 -23.41 -9.08
N THR A 108 6.13 -23.56 -7.77
CA THR A 108 5.40 -22.75 -6.79
C THR A 108 5.81 -21.27 -6.88
N GLN A 109 7.11 -20.99 -6.99
CA GLN A 109 7.60 -19.62 -7.10
C GLN A 109 7.15 -18.96 -8.40
N LEU A 110 7.24 -19.67 -9.52
CA LEU A 110 6.81 -19.13 -10.81
C LEU A 110 5.31 -18.81 -10.83
N ALA A 111 4.49 -19.73 -10.35
CA ALA A 111 3.04 -19.54 -10.26
C ALA A 111 2.68 -18.38 -9.33
N PHE A 112 3.39 -18.22 -8.21
CA PHE A 112 3.22 -17.09 -7.30
C PHE A 112 3.53 -15.75 -7.97
N GLU A 113 4.64 -15.66 -8.69
CA GLU A 113 5.05 -14.43 -9.38
C GLU A 113 4.08 -14.05 -10.51
N GLN A 114 3.62 -15.04 -11.29
CA GLN A 114 2.60 -14.83 -12.32
C GLN A 114 1.31 -14.25 -11.71
N LEU A 115 0.81 -14.88 -10.64
CA LEU A 115 -0.42 -14.44 -9.99
C LEU A 115 -0.24 -13.06 -9.32
N LYS A 116 0.88 -12.85 -8.65
CA LYS A 116 1.22 -11.55 -8.05
C LYS A 116 1.22 -10.45 -9.10
N ALA A 117 1.93 -10.65 -10.22
CA ALA A 117 1.98 -9.68 -11.30
C ALA A 117 0.61 -9.39 -11.95
N LYS A 118 -0.26 -10.41 -12.04
CA LYS A 118 -1.64 -10.26 -12.54
C LYS A 118 -2.47 -9.38 -11.60
N LEU A 119 -2.48 -9.71 -10.31
CA LEU A 119 -3.31 -9.01 -9.32
C LEU A 119 -2.79 -7.60 -9.01
N ASP A 120 -1.49 -7.38 -9.11
CA ASP A 120 -0.88 -6.06 -9.00
C ASP A 120 -1.31 -5.13 -10.14
N LYS A 121 -1.31 -5.63 -11.38
CA LYS A 121 -1.84 -4.88 -12.55
C LYS A 121 -3.33 -4.54 -12.41
N GLU A 122 -4.10 -5.39 -11.72
CA GLU A 122 -5.51 -5.13 -11.43
C GLU A 122 -5.69 -4.17 -10.23
N GLY A 123 -4.62 -3.79 -9.53
CA GLY A 123 -4.64 -2.83 -8.42
C GLY A 123 -5.10 -3.41 -7.07
N LEU A 124 -5.14 -4.74 -6.90
CA LEU A 124 -5.60 -5.35 -5.65
C LEU A 124 -4.67 -5.09 -4.44
N PHE A 125 -3.44 -4.68 -4.69
CA PHE A 125 -2.43 -4.41 -3.65
C PHE A 125 -2.29 -2.93 -3.32
N ALA A 126 -3.09 -2.06 -3.97
CA ALA A 126 -3.01 -0.62 -3.80
C ALA A 126 -3.23 -0.22 -2.33
N PRO A 127 -2.33 0.58 -1.73
CA PRO A 127 -2.42 0.95 -0.31
C PRO A 127 -3.68 1.79 0.00
N GLU A 128 -4.27 2.43 -1.00
CA GLU A 128 -5.50 3.23 -0.86
C GLU A 128 -6.73 2.39 -0.50
N HIS A 129 -6.73 1.09 -0.82
CA HIS A 129 -7.80 0.17 -0.46
C HIS A 129 -7.68 -0.38 0.97
N LYS A 130 -6.50 -0.24 1.59
CA LYS A 130 -6.26 -0.79 2.92
C LYS A 130 -6.97 0.03 3.98
N LYS A 131 -7.76 -0.67 4.78
CA LYS A 131 -8.56 -0.11 5.85
C LYS A 131 -7.78 -0.09 7.17
N PRO A 132 -7.91 0.97 7.98
CA PRO A 132 -7.35 0.98 9.32
C PRO A 132 -8.08 -0.02 10.21
N LEU A 133 -7.35 -0.67 11.11
CA LEU A 133 -7.93 -1.54 12.12
C LEU A 133 -8.69 -0.71 13.19
N PRO A 134 -9.79 -1.21 13.70
CA PRO A 134 -10.53 -0.57 14.78
C PRO A 134 -9.70 -0.56 16.07
N ARG A 135 -9.65 0.57 16.74
CA ARG A 135 -8.87 0.72 17.97
C ARG A 135 -9.39 -0.12 19.15
N PHE A 136 -10.71 -0.35 19.20
CA PHE A 136 -11.40 -1.09 20.26
C PHE A 136 -12.46 -1.98 19.62
N PRO A 137 -12.08 -3.12 19.03
CA PRO A 137 -13.05 -4.03 18.45
C PRO A 137 -13.94 -4.66 19.54
N GLN A 138 -15.21 -4.85 19.23
CA GLN A 138 -16.18 -5.55 20.09
C GLN A 138 -16.31 -7.02 19.69
N CYS A 139 -16.13 -7.33 18.41
CA CYS A 139 -16.23 -8.68 17.89
C CYS A 139 -15.21 -8.91 16.77
N ILE A 140 -14.39 -9.95 16.90
CA ILE A 140 -13.39 -10.36 15.92
C ILE A 140 -13.83 -11.65 15.25
N GLY A 141 -13.90 -11.65 13.93
CA GLY A 141 -14.12 -12.84 13.11
C GLY A 141 -12.82 -13.63 12.95
N LEU A 142 -12.87 -14.93 13.21
CA LEU A 142 -11.72 -15.80 13.03
C LEU A 142 -11.99 -16.81 11.92
N VAL A 143 -11.16 -16.79 10.87
CA VAL A 143 -11.16 -17.76 9.78
C VAL A 143 -9.95 -18.67 9.97
N THR A 144 -10.18 -19.83 10.55
CA THR A 144 -9.13 -20.83 10.86
C THR A 144 -9.75 -22.20 11.13
N SER A 145 -8.92 -23.21 11.32
CA SER A 145 -9.39 -24.56 11.65
C SER A 145 -9.95 -24.64 13.08
N LYS A 146 -10.98 -25.48 13.25
CA LYS A 146 -11.69 -25.64 14.54
C LYS A 146 -10.79 -26.10 15.69
N THR A 147 -9.78 -26.91 15.40
CA THR A 147 -8.90 -27.58 16.38
C THR A 147 -7.43 -27.13 16.26
N GLY A 148 -7.14 -26.13 15.45
CA GLY A 148 -5.77 -25.69 15.16
C GLY A 148 -5.09 -24.94 16.30
N ALA A 149 -3.76 -25.06 16.39
CA ALA A 149 -2.93 -24.30 17.33
C ALA A 149 -3.18 -22.78 17.19
N ALA A 150 -3.32 -22.27 15.94
CA ALA A 150 -3.59 -20.86 15.68
C ALA A 150 -4.80 -20.30 16.42
N LEU A 151 -5.89 -21.08 16.50
CA LEU A 151 -7.09 -20.68 17.26
C LEU A 151 -6.78 -20.54 18.74
N GLN A 152 -6.02 -21.48 19.30
CA GLN A 152 -5.67 -21.44 20.73
C GLN A 152 -4.73 -20.28 21.03
N ASP A 153 -3.75 -20.03 20.16
CA ASP A 153 -2.82 -18.91 20.31
C ASP A 153 -3.55 -17.56 20.29
N ILE A 154 -4.42 -17.34 19.31
CA ILE A 154 -5.23 -16.13 19.22
C ILE A 154 -6.10 -15.96 20.47
N ARG A 155 -6.79 -17.03 20.88
CA ARG A 155 -7.66 -17.01 22.06
C ARG A 155 -6.91 -16.70 23.34
N ASN A 156 -5.73 -17.29 23.52
CA ASN A 156 -4.88 -17.06 24.69
C ASN A 156 -4.39 -15.61 24.75
N VAL A 157 -3.91 -15.07 23.62
CA VAL A 157 -3.41 -13.70 23.55
C VAL A 157 -4.52 -12.70 23.79
N ILE A 158 -5.64 -12.83 23.08
CA ILE A 158 -6.80 -11.93 23.23
C ILE A 158 -7.38 -12.01 24.64
N GLY A 159 -7.56 -13.22 25.19
CA GLY A 159 -8.07 -13.40 26.54
C GLY A 159 -7.23 -12.72 27.61
N ARG A 160 -5.92 -12.65 27.41
CA ARG A 160 -4.99 -11.95 28.32
C ARG A 160 -4.99 -10.43 28.08
N ARG A 161 -4.95 -9.97 26.82
CA ARG A 161 -4.81 -8.55 26.47
C ARG A 161 -6.10 -7.76 26.53
N TRP A 162 -7.20 -8.36 26.02
CA TRP A 162 -8.49 -7.68 25.92
C TRP A 162 -9.68 -8.63 26.05
N PRO A 163 -9.98 -9.13 27.26
CA PRO A 163 -11.01 -10.15 27.49
C PRO A 163 -12.45 -9.68 27.18
N ALA A 164 -12.67 -8.40 26.94
CA ALA A 164 -13.98 -7.85 26.63
C ALA A 164 -14.45 -8.12 25.20
N VAL A 165 -13.52 -8.47 24.26
CA VAL A 165 -13.87 -8.74 22.87
C VAL A 165 -14.48 -10.13 22.71
N ARG A 166 -15.49 -10.23 21.83
CA ARG A 166 -16.08 -11.50 21.42
C ARG A 166 -15.34 -12.06 20.21
N LEU A 167 -15.18 -13.38 20.17
CA LEU A 167 -14.57 -14.08 19.05
C LEU A 167 -15.66 -14.89 18.32
N LEU A 168 -15.83 -14.64 17.04
CA LEU A 168 -16.76 -15.36 16.17
C LEU A 168 -15.94 -16.25 15.22
N LEU A 169 -15.95 -17.56 15.48
CA LEU A 169 -15.21 -18.52 14.67
C LEU A 169 -16.03 -18.93 13.43
N ALA A 170 -15.45 -18.76 12.27
CA ALA A 170 -15.86 -19.40 11.00
C ALA A 170 -14.88 -20.56 10.73
N PRO A 171 -15.23 -21.79 11.13
CA PRO A 171 -14.34 -22.91 10.99
C PRO A 171 -14.21 -23.31 9.50
N VAL A 172 -12.96 -23.45 9.04
CA VAL A 172 -12.61 -23.82 7.66
C VAL A 172 -11.46 -24.80 7.66
N ASN A 173 -11.34 -25.55 6.58
CA ASN A 173 -10.10 -26.26 6.30
C ASN A 173 -9.03 -25.27 5.85
N VAL A 174 -7.82 -25.36 6.40
CA VAL A 174 -6.70 -24.47 6.07
C VAL A 174 -5.66 -25.14 5.18
N GLN A 175 -5.98 -26.34 4.65
CA GLN A 175 -5.18 -27.15 3.74
C GLN A 175 -6.10 -28.04 2.90
N GLY A 176 -5.61 -28.47 1.73
CA GLY A 176 -6.39 -29.28 0.81
C GLY A 176 -7.07 -28.47 -0.31
N PHE A 177 -7.62 -29.19 -1.30
CA PHE A 177 -8.12 -28.62 -2.55
C PHE A 177 -9.34 -27.69 -2.36
N GLU A 178 -10.20 -27.98 -1.41
CA GLU A 178 -11.46 -27.21 -1.18
C GLU A 178 -11.27 -26.03 -0.23
N ALA A 179 -10.13 -25.99 0.46
CA ALA A 179 -9.88 -24.99 1.50
C ALA A 179 -9.94 -23.54 0.97
N ALA A 180 -9.53 -23.31 -0.28
CA ALA A 180 -9.54 -21.97 -0.87
C ALA A 180 -10.96 -21.39 -1.00
N GLU A 181 -11.91 -22.21 -1.46
CA GLU A 181 -13.32 -21.79 -1.58
C GLU A 181 -13.95 -21.63 -0.20
N GLU A 182 -13.70 -22.55 0.74
CA GLU A 182 -14.19 -22.45 2.11
C GLU A 182 -13.72 -21.17 2.83
N ILE A 183 -12.44 -20.82 2.67
CA ILE A 183 -11.86 -19.59 3.26
C ILE A 183 -12.51 -18.35 2.65
N ALA A 184 -12.64 -18.29 1.32
CA ALA A 184 -13.24 -17.16 0.62
C ALA A 184 -14.71 -16.97 1.02
N ASP A 185 -15.46 -18.07 1.13
CA ASP A 185 -16.85 -18.05 1.59
C ASP A 185 -16.95 -17.66 3.06
N ALA A 186 -16.05 -18.10 3.93
CA ALA A 186 -16.02 -17.72 5.34
C ALA A 186 -15.76 -16.22 5.51
N ILE A 187 -14.79 -15.65 4.77
CA ILE A 187 -14.53 -14.21 4.75
C ILE A 187 -15.80 -13.48 4.31
N THR A 188 -16.41 -13.91 3.22
CA THR A 188 -17.61 -13.27 2.67
C THR A 188 -18.81 -13.35 3.63
N ARG A 189 -18.99 -14.49 4.32
CA ARG A 189 -20.06 -14.66 5.31
C ARG A 189 -19.86 -13.78 6.53
N LEU A 190 -18.64 -13.69 7.05
CA LEU A 190 -18.33 -12.82 8.20
C LEU A 190 -18.56 -11.35 7.84
N ASP A 191 -18.08 -10.91 6.67
CA ASP A 191 -18.28 -9.54 6.21
C ASP A 191 -19.76 -9.17 6.03
N LYS A 192 -20.54 -10.05 5.37
CA LYS A 192 -21.97 -9.82 5.16
C LYS A 192 -22.79 -9.87 6.44
N SER A 193 -22.31 -10.55 7.47
CA SER A 193 -23.02 -10.64 8.75
C SER A 193 -23.14 -9.28 9.47
N GLY A 194 -22.18 -8.37 9.25
CA GLY A 194 -22.10 -7.10 9.96
C GLY A 194 -21.89 -7.22 11.48
N LEU A 195 -21.56 -8.42 11.97
CA LEU A 195 -21.39 -8.71 13.39
C LEU A 195 -19.96 -8.54 13.87
N VAL A 196 -19.01 -8.45 12.95
CA VAL A 196 -17.56 -8.41 13.23
C VAL A 196 -16.99 -7.07 12.83
N ASP A 197 -16.11 -6.53 13.67
CA ASP A 197 -15.43 -5.25 13.44
C ASP A 197 -14.13 -5.44 12.64
N GLU A 198 -13.55 -6.64 12.71
CA GLU A 198 -12.37 -7.04 11.95
C GLU A 198 -12.31 -8.56 11.79
N ILE A 199 -11.56 -9.03 10.82
CA ILE A 199 -11.43 -10.46 10.50
C ILE A 199 -9.95 -10.84 10.55
N ILE A 200 -9.64 -11.93 11.26
CA ILE A 200 -8.30 -12.54 11.26
C ILE A 200 -8.39 -13.86 10.49
N VAL A 201 -7.61 -13.96 9.41
CA VAL A 201 -7.38 -15.23 8.69
C VAL A 201 -6.07 -15.80 9.19
N ALA A 202 -6.14 -16.93 9.88
CA ALA A 202 -4.98 -17.50 10.54
C ALA A 202 -4.77 -18.97 10.21
N ARG A 203 -3.48 -19.33 10.10
CA ARG A 203 -3.04 -20.70 10.00
C ARG A 203 -1.97 -20.99 11.05
N GLY A 204 -2.03 -22.17 11.64
CA GLY A 204 -0.96 -22.71 12.49
C GLY A 204 0.24 -23.19 11.68
N GLY A 205 1.25 -23.74 12.34
CA GLY A 205 2.42 -24.33 11.68
C GLY A 205 2.03 -25.45 10.71
N GLY A 206 2.89 -25.71 9.73
CA GLY A 206 2.72 -26.73 8.68
C GLY A 206 3.77 -26.56 7.59
N SER A 207 3.70 -27.38 6.54
CA SER A 207 4.66 -27.31 5.43
C SER A 207 4.45 -26.06 4.56
N ARG A 208 5.48 -25.69 3.77
CA ARG A 208 5.38 -24.59 2.79
C ARG A 208 4.35 -24.88 1.70
N GLU A 209 4.21 -26.14 1.33
CA GLU A 209 3.24 -26.60 0.33
C GLU A 209 1.80 -26.27 0.76
N ASP A 210 1.51 -26.42 2.04
CA ASP A 210 0.18 -26.11 2.58
C ASP A 210 -0.15 -24.60 2.60
N LEU A 211 0.87 -23.72 2.50
CA LEU A 211 0.64 -22.26 2.40
C LEU A 211 0.09 -21.85 1.03
N TRP A 212 0.24 -22.73 0.03
CA TRP A 212 -0.18 -22.42 -1.34
C TRP A 212 -1.68 -22.09 -1.45
N VAL A 213 -2.51 -22.68 -0.62
CA VAL A 213 -3.96 -22.41 -0.58
C VAL A 213 -4.25 -20.91 -0.47
N PHE A 214 -3.47 -20.18 0.32
CA PHE A 214 -3.64 -18.75 0.53
C PHE A 214 -3.13 -17.87 -0.62
N ASN A 215 -2.56 -18.48 -1.65
CA ASN A 215 -2.25 -17.86 -2.93
C ASN A 215 -3.41 -17.98 -3.94
N ALA A 216 -4.52 -18.60 -3.58
CA ALA A 216 -5.65 -18.73 -4.48
C ALA A 216 -6.30 -17.36 -4.79
N GLU A 217 -6.54 -17.10 -6.08
CA GLU A 217 -7.16 -15.86 -6.55
C GLU A 217 -8.53 -15.61 -5.94
N VAL A 218 -9.30 -16.67 -5.65
CA VAL A 218 -10.63 -16.57 -5.05
C VAL A 218 -10.57 -15.94 -3.66
N ILE A 219 -9.55 -16.29 -2.85
CA ILE A 219 -9.34 -15.70 -1.52
C ILE A 219 -8.93 -14.23 -1.64
N ALA A 220 -7.99 -13.93 -2.54
CA ALA A 220 -7.54 -12.56 -2.79
C ALA A 220 -8.72 -11.64 -3.18
N ARG A 221 -9.58 -12.11 -4.06
CA ARG A 221 -10.77 -11.36 -4.49
C ARG A 221 -11.82 -11.23 -3.40
N ALA A 222 -11.99 -12.25 -2.56
CA ALA A 222 -12.88 -12.17 -1.40
C ALA A 222 -12.38 -11.15 -0.38
N ALA A 223 -11.09 -11.18 -0.05
CA ALA A 223 -10.45 -10.22 0.85
C ALA A 223 -10.52 -8.78 0.33
N TYR A 224 -10.27 -8.58 -0.97
CA TYR A 224 -10.36 -7.26 -1.61
C TYR A 224 -11.76 -6.66 -1.56
N ARG A 225 -12.81 -7.48 -1.76
CA ARG A 225 -14.22 -7.06 -1.71
C ARG A 225 -14.74 -6.89 -0.29
N CYS A 226 -14.06 -7.45 0.69
CA CYS A 226 -14.43 -7.37 2.09
C CYS A 226 -14.43 -5.90 2.55
N LYS A 227 -15.49 -5.47 3.22
CA LYS A 227 -15.60 -4.12 3.79
C LYS A 227 -15.00 -4.06 5.19
N THR A 228 -15.05 -5.16 5.90
CA THR A 228 -14.47 -5.33 7.23
C THR A 228 -12.94 -5.40 7.13
N PRO A 229 -12.17 -4.70 7.96
CA PRO A 229 -10.72 -4.82 8.00
C PRO A 229 -10.25 -6.26 8.20
N LEU A 230 -9.24 -6.68 7.43
CA LEU A 230 -8.76 -8.05 7.42
C LEU A 230 -7.27 -8.13 7.77
N ILE A 231 -6.95 -8.98 8.75
CA ILE A 231 -5.58 -9.30 9.15
C ILE A 231 -5.22 -10.68 8.61
N SER A 232 -4.11 -10.77 7.88
CA SER A 232 -3.52 -12.05 7.47
C SER A 232 -2.46 -12.49 8.48
N ALA A 233 -2.59 -13.73 8.97
CA ALA A 233 -1.68 -14.35 9.94
C ALA A 233 -1.32 -15.78 9.51
N ILE A 234 -0.73 -15.93 8.33
CA ILE A 234 -0.56 -17.21 7.64
C ILE A 234 0.89 -17.65 7.62
N GLY A 235 1.79 -16.77 7.19
CA GLY A 235 3.19 -17.06 6.97
C GLY A 235 4.12 -16.47 8.04
N HIS A 236 5.29 -17.09 8.22
CA HIS A 236 6.36 -16.51 9.01
C HIS A 236 6.99 -15.30 8.30
N GLU A 237 7.96 -14.64 8.91
CA GLU A 237 8.56 -13.39 8.37
C GLU A 237 9.02 -13.49 6.91
N ILE A 238 9.48 -14.67 6.48
CA ILE A 238 10.07 -14.91 5.15
C ILE A 238 9.04 -15.38 4.11
N ASP A 239 7.94 -16.00 4.53
CA ASP A 239 6.96 -16.62 3.63
C ASP A 239 5.77 -15.67 3.43
N PHE A 240 5.71 -15.05 2.26
CA PHE A 240 4.61 -14.19 1.86
C PHE A 240 3.60 -14.94 1.00
N THR A 241 2.34 -14.75 1.28
CA THR A 241 1.23 -15.22 0.46
C THR A 241 0.54 -14.07 -0.27
N ILE A 242 -0.24 -14.39 -1.32
CA ILE A 242 -1.04 -13.37 -2.03
C ILE A 242 -2.03 -12.68 -1.06
N LEU A 243 -2.59 -13.43 -0.11
CA LEU A 243 -3.48 -12.84 0.88
C LEU A 243 -2.77 -11.79 1.75
N ASP A 244 -1.48 -11.96 2.05
CA ASP A 244 -0.70 -10.98 2.83
C ASP A 244 -0.57 -9.63 2.11
N PHE A 245 -0.54 -9.62 0.78
CA PHE A 245 -0.49 -8.40 -0.01
C PHE A 245 -1.85 -7.68 -0.07
N VAL A 246 -2.94 -8.46 -0.16
CA VAL A 246 -4.31 -7.93 -0.27
C VAL A 246 -4.86 -7.52 1.09
N ALA A 247 -4.49 -8.21 2.16
CA ALA A 247 -4.96 -7.92 3.53
C ALA A 247 -4.64 -6.48 3.94
N ASP A 248 -5.49 -5.90 4.76
CA ASP A 248 -5.30 -4.55 5.30
C ASP A 248 -4.06 -4.50 6.21
N GLN A 249 -3.84 -5.56 7.00
CA GLN A 249 -2.66 -5.72 7.84
C GLN A 249 -2.14 -7.15 7.77
N ARG A 250 -0.81 -7.30 7.77
CA ARG A 250 -0.11 -8.59 7.88
C ARG A 250 0.46 -8.78 9.27
N ALA A 251 0.36 -9.98 9.77
CA ALA A 251 1.04 -10.42 10.99
C ALA A 251 1.89 -11.68 10.70
N PRO A 252 3.10 -11.80 11.25
CA PRO A 252 3.98 -12.93 11.01
C PRO A 252 3.53 -14.22 11.72
N THR A 253 2.63 -14.12 12.69
CA THR A 253 2.09 -15.25 13.45
C THR A 253 0.65 -15.00 13.89
N PRO A 254 -0.13 -16.04 14.20
CA PRO A 254 -1.46 -15.89 14.79
C PRO A 254 -1.45 -15.07 16.10
N SER A 255 -0.43 -15.26 16.93
CA SER A 255 -0.26 -14.50 18.17
C SER A 255 -0.01 -13.01 17.90
N ALA A 256 0.85 -12.68 16.93
CA ALA A 256 1.09 -11.31 16.53
C ALA A 256 -0.16 -10.64 15.92
N ALA A 257 -0.97 -11.39 15.16
CA ALA A 257 -2.25 -10.89 14.68
C ALA A 257 -3.20 -10.54 15.82
N ALA A 258 -3.27 -11.41 16.82
CA ALA A 258 -4.07 -11.16 18.01
C ALA A 258 -3.60 -9.94 18.80
N GLU A 259 -2.29 -9.68 18.82
CA GLU A 259 -1.72 -8.47 19.45
C GLU A 259 -2.02 -7.19 18.66
N LEU A 260 -2.03 -7.26 17.34
CA LEU A 260 -2.39 -6.13 16.47
C LEU A 260 -3.88 -5.81 16.53
N ALA A 261 -4.71 -6.85 16.63
CA ALA A 261 -6.17 -6.74 16.64
C ALA A 261 -6.71 -6.06 17.89
N VAL A 262 -6.07 -6.23 19.04
CA VAL A 262 -6.61 -5.70 20.31
C VAL A 262 -5.61 -4.82 21.06
N PRO A 263 -6.08 -3.78 21.74
CA PRO A 263 -5.23 -2.96 22.59
C PRO A 263 -4.73 -3.76 23.81
N ASP A 264 -3.70 -3.27 24.45
CA ASP A 264 -3.22 -3.80 25.72
C ASP A 264 -4.01 -3.18 26.89
N ARG A 265 -4.72 -4.01 27.62
CA ARG A 265 -5.53 -3.59 28.80
C ARG A 265 -4.67 -2.86 29.83
N ALA A 266 -3.46 -3.35 30.10
CA ALA A 266 -2.59 -2.73 31.09
C ALA A 266 -2.11 -1.34 30.64
N GLU A 267 -1.82 -1.18 29.34
CA GLU A 267 -1.47 0.12 28.78
C GLU A 267 -2.65 1.10 28.82
N GLN A 268 -3.86 0.63 28.47
CA GLN A 268 -5.06 1.48 28.54
C GLN A 268 -5.37 1.86 29.99
N GLY A 269 -5.17 0.94 30.93
CA GLY A 269 -5.31 1.23 32.35
C GLY A 269 -4.35 2.33 32.83
N ARG A 270 -3.06 2.23 32.44
CA ARG A 270 -2.07 3.29 32.74
C ARG A 270 -2.47 4.64 32.15
N LYS A 271 -2.94 4.66 30.90
CA LYS A 271 -3.43 5.90 30.24
C LYS A 271 -4.61 6.51 30.98
N LEU A 272 -5.53 5.69 31.47
CA LEU A 272 -6.67 6.16 32.28
C LEU A 272 -6.20 6.78 33.59
N CYS A 273 -5.32 6.11 34.34
CA CYS A 273 -4.75 6.67 35.57
C CYS A 273 -4.04 8.01 35.34
N THR A 274 -3.22 8.09 34.27
CA THR A 274 -2.54 9.35 33.92
C THR A 274 -3.54 10.45 33.55
N LEU A 275 -4.62 10.12 32.85
CA LEU A 275 -5.67 11.11 32.53
C LEU A 275 -6.40 11.55 33.79
N GLU A 276 -6.69 10.64 34.71
CA GLU A 276 -7.31 10.95 36.01
C GLU A 276 -6.44 11.89 36.82
N GLU A 277 -5.12 11.59 36.95
CA GLU A 277 -4.15 12.45 37.59
C GLU A 277 -4.07 13.85 36.96
N ASN A 278 -4.06 13.91 35.62
CA ASN A 278 -4.03 15.17 34.89
C ASN A 278 -5.29 16.00 35.13
N ILE A 279 -6.46 15.38 35.14
CA ILE A 279 -7.74 16.03 35.46
C ILE A 279 -7.71 16.56 36.89
N HIS A 280 -7.27 15.73 37.85
CA HIS A 280 -7.14 16.14 39.25
C HIS A 280 -6.23 17.36 39.41
N ASN A 281 -5.04 17.29 38.82
CA ASN A 281 -4.07 18.39 38.84
C ASN A 281 -4.62 19.66 38.19
N CYS A 282 -5.31 19.52 37.07
CA CYS A 282 -5.94 20.65 36.36
C CYS A 282 -7.02 21.31 37.22
N ILE A 283 -7.84 20.50 37.94
CA ILE A 283 -8.87 21.01 38.86
C ILE A 283 -8.20 21.73 40.03
N GLN A 284 -7.21 21.13 40.66
CA GLN A 284 -6.46 21.73 41.76
C GLN A 284 -5.80 23.05 41.37
N PHE A 285 -5.18 23.07 40.18
CA PHE A 285 -4.59 24.29 39.63
C PHE A 285 -5.64 25.39 39.39
N LYS A 286 -6.80 25.05 38.82
CA LYS A 286 -7.88 26.03 38.65
C LYS A 286 -8.43 26.53 39.98
N LEU A 287 -8.60 25.66 40.96
CA LEU A 287 -9.04 26.06 42.30
C LEU A 287 -8.02 27.01 42.93
N SER A 288 -6.73 26.67 42.91
CA SER A 288 -5.69 27.57 43.45
C SER A 288 -5.65 28.92 42.77
N LEU A 289 -5.84 28.94 41.44
CA LEU A 289 -5.98 30.21 40.72
C LEU A 289 -7.19 31.04 41.15
N CYS A 290 -8.33 30.39 41.39
CA CYS A 290 -9.52 31.05 41.88
C CYS A 290 -9.33 31.60 43.31
N TYR A 291 -8.71 30.85 44.21
CA TYR A 291 -8.38 31.31 45.55
C TYR A 291 -7.40 32.48 45.55
N ASN A 292 -6.33 32.39 44.77
CA ASN A 292 -5.36 33.47 44.63
C ASN A 292 -6.01 34.72 44.05
N ARG A 293 -6.92 34.55 43.07
CA ARG A 293 -7.65 35.68 42.50
C ARG A 293 -8.62 36.30 43.51
N LEU A 294 -9.27 35.49 44.32
CA LEU A 294 -10.13 35.96 45.42
C LEU A 294 -9.34 36.80 46.42
N GLU A 295 -8.20 36.25 46.90
CA GLU A 295 -7.30 36.93 47.84
C GLU A 295 -6.76 38.25 47.28
N GLN A 296 -6.31 38.24 46.01
CA GLN A 296 -5.90 39.47 45.32
C GLN A 296 -7.03 40.51 45.21
N THR A 297 -8.24 40.03 44.94
CA THR A 297 -9.40 40.91 44.83
C THR A 297 -9.76 41.54 46.18
N GLU A 298 -9.69 40.74 47.24
CA GLU A 298 -9.87 41.24 48.63
C GLU A 298 -8.81 42.29 49.00
N GLN A 299 -7.55 42.05 48.66
CA GLN A 299 -6.45 43.01 48.87
C GLN A 299 -6.67 44.31 48.06
N LEU A 300 -7.09 44.20 46.79
CA LEU A 300 -7.37 45.36 45.95
C LEU A 300 -8.55 46.19 46.40
N LEU A 301 -9.55 45.57 47.02
CA LEU A 301 -10.73 46.23 47.60
C LEU A 301 -10.41 46.94 48.93
N SER A 302 -9.28 46.64 49.55
CA SER A 302 -8.79 47.40 50.70
C SER A 302 -8.40 48.83 50.26
N ARG A 303 -8.52 49.84 51.17
CA ARG A 303 -8.13 51.22 50.87
C ARG A 303 -6.69 51.36 50.36
N ALA A 304 -5.80 50.61 50.94
CA ALA A 304 -4.37 50.58 50.53
C ALA A 304 -4.18 49.95 49.12
N GLY A 305 -4.96 48.86 48.80
CA GLY A 305 -4.94 48.19 47.52
C GLY A 305 -5.47 49.05 46.35
N VAL A 306 -6.50 49.83 46.59
CA VAL A 306 -7.05 50.74 45.56
C VAL A 306 -6.04 51.86 45.21
N GLN A 307 -5.34 52.36 46.19
CA GLN A 307 -4.35 53.42 45.97
C GLN A 307 -3.10 52.92 45.27
N ALA A 308 -2.56 51.79 45.68
CA ALA A 308 -1.44 51.10 45.01
C ALA A 308 -1.75 50.74 43.56
N ALA A 309 -2.98 50.26 43.28
CA ALA A 309 -3.41 49.94 41.92
C ALA A 309 -3.49 51.15 40.99
N LEU A 310 -3.86 52.30 41.54
CA LEU A 310 -3.85 53.55 40.76
C LEU A 310 -2.44 54.02 40.43
N GLU A 311 -1.51 53.93 41.38
CA GLU A 311 -0.11 54.29 41.17
C GLU A 311 0.59 53.32 40.19
N GLU A 312 0.35 52.01 40.26
CA GLU A 312 0.87 51.01 39.32
C GLU A 312 0.37 51.25 37.89
N ARG A 313 -0.94 51.52 37.73
CA ARG A 313 -1.52 51.84 36.40
C ARG A 313 -0.95 53.13 35.82
N ALA A 314 -0.71 54.16 36.62
CA ALA A 314 -0.07 55.39 36.17
C ALA A 314 1.36 55.09 35.66
N ALA A 315 2.17 54.35 36.42
CA ALA A 315 3.52 53.97 36.02
C ALA A 315 3.56 53.07 34.75
N ARG A 316 2.56 52.20 34.61
CA ARG A 316 2.44 51.35 33.39
C ARG A 316 2.05 52.15 32.15
N LEU A 317 1.19 53.17 32.31
CA LEU A 317 0.87 54.07 31.22
C LEU A 317 2.10 54.83 30.72
N ASP A 318 2.92 55.34 31.63
CA ASP A 318 4.17 56.02 31.28
C ASP A 318 5.16 55.07 30.54
N THR A 319 5.26 53.84 31.01
CA THR A 319 6.11 52.82 30.35
C THR A 319 5.61 52.50 28.93
N LEU A 320 4.31 52.28 28.76
CA LEU A 320 3.70 52.01 27.46
C LEU A 320 3.82 53.20 26.49
N ALA A 321 3.67 54.41 27.00
CA ALA A 321 3.88 55.60 26.19
C ALA A 321 5.32 55.71 25.67
N GLY A 322 6.32 55.39 26.53
CA GLY A 322 7.73 55.30 26.13
C GLY A 322 8.01 54.22 25.10
N GLN A 323 7.43 53.02 25.28
CA GLN A 323 7.58 51.93 24.33
C GLN A 323 6.95 52.24 22.98
N LEU A 324 5.74 52.87 22.97
CA LEU A 324 5.05 53.28 21.78
C LEU A 324 5.88 54.32 21.00
N GLN A 325 6.45 55.30 21.72
CA GLN A 325 7.31 56.30 21.10
C GLN A 325 8.57 55.69 20.47
N THR A 326 9.18 54.72 21.16
CA THR A 326 10.36 54.02 20.66
C THR A 326 10.02 53.14 19.44
N ALA A 327 8.92 52.41 19.49
CA ALA A 327 8.45 51.58 18.39
C ALA A 327 8.06 52.41 17.16
N ALA A 328 7.42 53.54 17.36
CA ALA A 328 7.07 54.43 16.26
C ALA A 328 8.32 55.02 15.59
N ARG A 329 9.32 55.47 16.38
CA ARG A 329 10.62 55.92 15.85
C ARG A 329 11.34 54.82 15.08
N GLY A 330 11.37 53.57 15.62
CA GLY A 330 11.97 52.44 14.94
C GLY A 330 11.30 52.09 13.60
N LYS A 331 9.97 52.15 13.54
CA LYS A 331 9.26 51.93 12.27
C LYS A 331 9.54 53.03 11.24
N LEU A 332 9.59 54.29 11.65
CA LEU A 332 9.94 55.39 10.76
C LEU A 332 11.36 55.23 10.23
N GLN A 333 12.33 54.93 11.09
CA GLN A 333 13.71 54.72 10.70
C GLN A 333 13.90 53.51 9.75
N ALA A 334 13.18 52.41 10.02
CA ALA A 334 13.17 51.25 9.13
C ALA A 334 12.52 51.58 7.76
N GLY A 335 11.48 52.38 7.77
CA GLY A 335 10.84 52.91 6.54
C GLY A 335 11.79 53.75 5.71
N GLU A 336 12.50 54.66 6.34
CA GLU A 336 13.50 55.54 5.68
C GLU A 336 14.67 54.72 5.09
N LEU A 337 15.15 53.68 5.84
CA LEU A 337 16.19 52.79 5.36
C LEU A 337 15.73 51.97 4.13
N ARG A 338 14.49 51.47 4.18
CA ARG A 338 13.90 50.75 3.01
C ARG A 338 13.77 51.67 1.80
N LEU A 339 13.30 52.89 2.01
CA LEU A 339 13.17 53.88 0.93
C LEU A 339 14.54 54.19 0.31
N LYS A 340 15.56 54.42 1.12
CA LYS A 340 16.95 54.67 0.65
C LYS A 340 17.48 53.46 -0.15
N HIS A 341 17.24 52.25 0.34
CA HIS A 341 17.69 51.02 -0.34
C HIS A 341 16.98 50.82 -1.68
N THR A 342 15.65 51.05 -1.70
CA THR A 342 14.84 50.92 -2.92
C THR A 342 15.23 51.97 -3.94
N ALA A 343 15.49 53.22 -3.50
CA ALA A 343 15.96 54.29 -4.36
C ALA A 343 17.35 53.99 -4.96
N ALA A 344 18.27 53.43 -4.15
CA ALA A 344 19.59 53.01 -4.63
C ALA A 344 19.50 51.88 -5.65
N LEU A 345 18.62 50.87 -5.42
CA LEU A 345 18.35 49.78 -6.33
C LEU A 345 17.76 50.30 -7.65
N ALA A 346 16.80 51.20 -7.58
CA ALA A 346 16.22 51.86 -8.77
C ALA A 346 17.26 52.63 -9.57
N ALA A 347 18.16 53.32 -8.88
CA ALA A 347 19.26 54.02 -9.52
C ALA A 347 20.27 53.04 -10.18
N SER A 348 20.58 51.91 -9.54
CA SER A 348 21.49 50.93 -10.11
C SER A 348 20.90 50.18 -11.30
N LEU A 349 19.58 49.99 -11.35
CA LEU A 349 18.87 49.37 -12.46
C LEU A 349 18.60 50.31 -13.63
N ASN A 350 18.93 51.60 -13.48
CA ASN A 350 18.73 52.59 -14.55
C ASN A 350 19.70 52.31 -15.72
N PRO A 351 19.19 51.89 -16.88
CA PRO A 351 20.05 51.62 -18.05
C PRO A 351 20.85 52.83 -18.52
N TYR A 352 20.32 54.01 -18.28
CA TYR A 352 21.03 55.25 -18.65
C TYR A 352 22.27 55.52 -17.76
N GLY A 353 22.25 55.02 -16.50
CA GLY A 353 23.41 55.11 -15.64
C GLY A 353 24.59 54.25 -16.10
N VAL A 354 24.31 53.12 -16.74
CA VAL A 354 25.34 52.26 -17.37
C VAL A 354 25.91 52.92 -18.61
N LEU A 355 25.05 53.56 -19.39
CA LEU A 355 25.51 54.29 -20.59
C LEU A 355 26.36 55.51 -20.20
N ALA A 356 26.09 56.17 -19.10
CA ALA A 356 26.89 57.31 -18.58
C ALA A 356 28.29 56.91 -18.13
N ARG A 357 28.55 55.63 -17.84
CA ARG A 357 29.87 55.07 -17.50
C ARG A 357 30.72 54.73 -18.72
N GLY A 358 30.27 55.10 -19.94
CA GLY A 358 31.00 54.83 -21.17
C GLY A 358 30.61 53.55 -21.92
N TYR A 359 29.61 52.81 -21.42
CA TYR A 359 29.08 51.65 -22.14
C TYR A 359 28.12 52.09 -23.23
N ALA A 360 28.03 51.32 -24.29
CA ALA A 360 27.10 51.55 -25.37
C ALA A 360 26.15 50.35 -25.50
N MET A 361 24.87 50.63 -25.73
CA MET A 361 23.86 49.59 -25.98
C MET A 361 23.85 49.27 -27.47
N VAL A 362 24.04 47.99 -27.77
CA VAL A 362 24.01 47.49 -29.15
C VAL A 362 22.58 47.25 -29.58
N GLN A 363 22.14 47.80 -30.69
CA GLN A 363 20.81 47.61 -31.27
C GLN A 363 20.90 47.13 -32.71
N ASP A 364 19.97 46.27 -33.10
CA ASP A 364 19.83 45.86 -34.51
C ASP A 364 19.26 47.01 -35.38
N ASN A 365 19.16 46.76 -36.67
CA ASN A 365 18.59 47.76 -37.59
C ASN A 365 17.13 48.12 -37.29
N ARG A 366 16.42 47.24 -36.52
CA ARG A 366 15.03 47.44 -36.12
C ARG A 366 14.92 48.09 -34.74
N GLY A 367 16.02 48.49 -34.12
CA GLY A 367 16.06 49.15 -32.83
C GLY A 367 15.93 48.23 -31.62
N ARG A 368 15.99 46.90 -31.78
CA ARG A 368 15.93 45.95 -30.65
C ARG A 368 17.34 45.74 -30.11
N ILE A 369 17.44 45.64 -28.79
CA ILE A 369 18.71 45.39 -28.11
C ILE A 369 19.17 43.97 -28.47
N CYS A 370 20.39 43.82 -28.90
CA CYS A 370 21.02 42.58 -29.19
C CYS A 370 22.35 42.43 -28.42
N THR A 371 22.70 41.20 -28.09
CA THR A 371 24.02 40.87 -27.53
C THR A 371 25.08 40.87 -28.64
N PRO A 372 26.33 41.21 -28.33
CA PRO A 372 27.44 41.15 -29.31
C PRO A 372 27.52 39.79 -30.00
N ASP A 373 27.26 38.69 -29.31
CA ASP A 373 27.31 37.31 -29.83
C ASP A 373 26.28 37.04 -30.95
N ALA A 374 25.24 37.85 -31.04
CA ALA A 374 24.21 37.72 -32.07
C ALA A 374 24.56 38.46 -33.36
N LEU A 375 25.66 39.18 -33.39
CA LEU A 375 26.11 39.95 -34.53
C LEU A 375 26.96 39.08 -35.49
N ARG A 376 26.84 39.35 -36.79
CA ARG A 376 27.59 38.68 -37.83
C ARG A 376 28.45 39.66 -38.61
N PRO A 377 29.63 39.25 -39.13
CA PRO A 377 30.42 40.10 -40.02
C PRO A 377 29.59 40.61 -41.21
N GLY A 378 29.73 41.87 -41.55
CA GLY A 378 28.97 42.54 -42.57
C GLY A 378 27.61 43.14 -42.11
N GLN A 379 27.17 42.82 -40.92
CA GLN A 379 25.89 43.31 -40.37
C GLN A 379 26.05 44.75 -39.83
N THR A 380 25.07 45.61 -40.12
CA THR A 380 25.03 46.95 -39.56
C THR A 380 24.31 46.95 -38.24
N CYS A 381 24.93 47.46 -37.20
CA CYS A 381 24.36 47.66 -35.87
C CYS A 381 24.40 49.12 -35.45
N LYS A 382 23.57 49.50 -34.47
CA LYS A 382 23.56 50.85 -33.92
C LYS A 382 24.04 50.78 -32.46
N LEU A 383 25.09 51.51 -32.17
CA LEU A 383 25.57 51.71 -30.80
C LEU A 383 24.91 52.97 -30.25
N ARG A 384 24.16 52.83 -29.17
CA ARG A 384 23.50 53.94 -28.45
C ARG A 384 24.25 54.24 -27.17
N GLY A 385 24.86 55.40 -27.11
CA GLY A 385 25.40 55.98 -25.89
C GLY A 385 24.33 56.85 -25.18
N THR A 386 24.76 57.72 -24.29
CA THR A 386 23.88 58.63 -23.54
C THR A 386 23.27 59.68 -24.47
N GLU A 387 24.04 60.36 -25.27
CA GLU A 387 23.61 61.50 -26.10
C GLU A 387 23.66 61.21 -27.60
N HIS A 388 24.49 60.26 -28.00
CA HIS A 388 24.76 59.96 -29.42
C HIS A 388 24.40 58.54 -29.79
N ARG A 389 24.03 58.38 -31.06
CA ARG A 389 23.83 57.06 -31.68
C ARG A 389 24.76 56.97 -32.88
N VAL A 390 25.58 55.97 -32.90
CA VAL A 390 26.53 55.67 -33.96
C VAL A 390 26.07 54.44 -34.72
N THR A 391 26.09 54.50 -36.05
CA THR A 391 25.82 53.32 -36.86
C THR A 391 27.18 52.71 -37.25
N CYS A 392 27.39 51.45 -36.90
CA CYS A 392 28.64 50.72 -37.17
C CYS A 392 28.33 49.49 -38.01
N THR A 393 29.29 49.09 -38.82
CA THR A 393 29.25 47.81 -39.51
C THR A 393 30.22 46.85 -38.80
N VAL A 394 29.77 45.67 -38.52
CA VAL A 394 30.59 44.62 -37.86
C VAL A 394 31.59 44.11 -38.90
N ASN A 395 32.87 44.35 -38.70
CA ASN A 395 33.92 43.88 -39.63
C ASN A 395 34.30 42.42 -39.31
N THR A 396 34.56 42.13 -38.04
CA THR A 396 34.96 40.80 -37.53
C THR A 396 34.22 40.51 -36.24
N VAL A 397 33.96 39.25 -35.99
CA VAL A 397 33.46 38.73 -34.69
C VAL A 397 34.45 37.66 -34.27
N GLU A 398 35.08 37.84 -33.16
CA GLU A 398 36.02 36.90 -32.55
C GLU A 398 35.40 36.30 -31.31
N GLU A 399 35.50 35.00 -31.15
CA GLU A 399 35.12 34.35 -29.89
C GLU A 399 36.20 34.61 -28.84
N LEU A 400 35.85 35.06 -27.68
CA LEU A 400 36.79 35.27 -26.57
C LEU A 400 37.07 33.92 -25.92
N ASP A 401 38.33 33.49 -25.99
CA ASP A 401 38.81 32.34 -25.21
C ASP A 401 38.69 32.61 -23.68
N GLU A 402 38.44 31.56 -22.89
CA GLU A 402 38.29 31.65 -21.43
C GLU A 402 39.48 32.31 -20.68
N SER A 403 40.59 32.47 -21.37
CA SER A 403 41.78 33.17 -20.81
C SER A 403 41.66 34.69 -20.75
N THR A 404 40.67 35.31 -21.42
CA THR A 404 40.52 36.77 -21.55
C THR A 404 39.38 37.36 -20.68
N GLN A 405 38.72 36.55 -19.90
CA GLN A 405 37.60 36.98 -19.00
C GLN A 405 38.04 37.63 -17.68
N LYS A 406 39.32 37.97 -17.51
CA LYS A 406 39.81 38.70 -16.33
C LYS A 406 40.23 40.10 -16.72
N LEU A 407 39.26 40.98 -16.85
CA LEU A 407 39.43 42.43 -16.73
C LEU A 407 38.19 43.04 -16.08
#